data_5d7f8ec6e248c05e2d53f59322871149
#
_entry.id   5d7f8ec6e248c05e2d53f59322871149
#
_cell.length_a   1.000
_cell.length_b   1.000
_cell.length_c   1.000
_cell.angle_alpha   90.00
_cell.angle_beta   90.00
_cell.angle_gamma   90.00
#
_symmetry.space_group_name_H-M   'P 1'
#
loop_
_entity.id
_entity.type
_entity.pdbx_description
1 polymer ?
#
loop_
_entity_poly.entity_id
_entity_poly.type
_entity_poly.pdbx_seq_one_letter_code
_entity_poly.pdbx_strand_id
1 'polypeptide(L)'
;MKRITLITLAAFAALLTVSCEKEAPSSAPVAKVPATLSVSVDDALTKTVLGEDGLSILWDGTESLGVFDGIATAPNKFDAASSGATTSFTGAVSDGAENFIVFYPYQADAYVSDVATSTIKIRMPSVQQAVKNGFDPAAGLAARLVTALDEPVRLYNQFALLKVNVDQDGVTAITVSATNRKLAGGIALKVSSNGGSNGDPPTSNSVTLKNADDSALEQGIYYIAIRPSSTTSPYTGFAMEVVKNGVSKTRSASNDLVVARNHILSIGKVNTLFEEGDDPTPSYNGRYEAYMAGQDITVGGFTINKSTHGNATLLTANNASTNISKSVFEGGGVVFLRAEGTGTFNNANNPTISQPLYLIADDENVALSMANYFNLADGSLYMYGIDLTMTGGKDAFFMINKNTSASMEYFVMDHCDIAQISKYFLSYNSGFATYGIKHLVLTGNKFACSSTSTSALINISKEYAGITVFESLDFNDNYVYSTTGANLVIPIFNYTGTNANATTMAMSVNRNLIYNVVAAGCFKHNTIASATATKNVLWVTDGTEPGANAKMWGMQTKTAIPTVAVTDNIAYGTLAGTRKWTIADTGVNTGMEALQVAESNPIASADVTTGTFTMATGYTSYGPQ
;
A
#
# COMPACT_ATOMS: atom_id res chain seq x y z
N MET A 1 49.28 -14.36 52.66
CA MET A 1 50.73 -14.72 52.55
C MET A 1 51.10 -14.81 51.05
N LYS A 2 52.13 -14.03 50.70
CA LYS A 2 53.06 -14.15 49.55
C LYS A 2 52.47 -14.40 48.16
N ARG A 3 52.39 -13.38 47.27
CA ARG A 3 53.43 -12.98 46.27
C ARG A 3 54.03 -14.18 45.47
N ILE A 4 53.92 -14.11 44.14
CA ILE A 4 55.06 -14.03 43.25
C ILE A 4 54.61 -13.65 41.82
N THR A 5 55.20 -12.59 41.32
CA THR A 5 55.23 -12.07 39.97
C THR A 5 56.15 -12.96 39.09
N LEU A 6 55.76 -13.25 37.85
CA LEU A 6 56.75 -13.68 36.84
C LEU A 6 56.49 -12.99 35.52
N ILE A 7 57.42 -12.07 35.20
CA ILE A 7 57.59 -11.41 33.90
C ILE A 7 58.33 -12.38 33.02
N THR A 8 57.75 -12.75 31.86
CA THR A 8 58.51 -13.40 30.78
C THR A 8 58.47 -12.52 29.53
N LEU A 9 59.60 -11.90 29.27
CA LEU A 9 59.97 -11.13 28.08
C LEU A 9 60.20 -12.13 26.93
N ALA A 10 59.38 -12.14 25.91
CA ALA A 10 59.66 -12.83 24.65
C ALA A 10 59.79 -11.77 23.55
N ALA A 11 61.05 -11.55 23.14
CA ALA A 11 61.36 -10.81 21.95
C ALA A 11 60.93 -11.59 20.70
N PHE A 12 60.00 -11.04 19.93
CA PHE A 12 59.64 -11.54 18.63
C PHE A 12 60.23 -10.61 17.56
N ALA A 13 61.10 -11.16 16.76
CA ALA A 13 61.77 -10.50 15.63
C ALA A 13 60.72 -10.05 14.62
N ALA A 14 60.64 -8.75 14.40
CA ALA A 14 59.84 -8.17 13.33
C ALA A 14 60.54 -8.43 12.00
N LEU A 15 60.00 -9.35 11.18
CA LEU A 15 60.25 -9.35 9.74
C LEU A 15 59.50 -8.15 9.15
N LEU A 16 60.28 -7.14 8.79
CA LEU A 16 59.82 -6.06 7.92
C LEU A 16 59.57 -6.61 6.52
N THR A 17 58.35 -7.03 6.22
CA THR A 17 57.91 -7.09 4.82
C THR A 17 57.59 -5.64 4.43
N VAL A 18 58.50 -5.02 3.72
CA VAL A 18 58.22 -3.79 2.97
C VAL A 18 57.25 -4.17 1.85
N SER A 19 55.98 -4.09 2.10
CA SER A 19 54.98 -3.97 1.06
C SER A 19 55.14 -2.58 0.46
N CYS A 20 55.72 -2.50 -0.72
CA CYS A 20 55.59 -1.34 -1.58
C CYS A 20 54.10 -1.25 -1.97
N GLU A 21 53.27 -0.69 -1.13
CA GLU A 21 52.07 -0.02 -1.61
C GLU A 21 52.58 1.11 -2.51
N LYS A 22 52.36 0.91 -3.80
CA LYS A 22 52.46 1.98 -4.78
C LYS A 22 51.40 2.97 -4.39
N GLU A 23 51.75 3.97 -3.59
CA GLU A 23 50.89 5.15 -3.38
C GLU A 23 50.53 5.60 -4.80
N ALA A 24 49.22 5.53 -5.12
CA ALA A 24 48.73 6.23 -6.28
C ALA A 24 49.17 7.69 -6.10
N PRO A 25 49.77 8.31 -7.13
CA PRO A 25 50.26 9.67 -6.98
C PRO A 25 49.07 10.51 -6.52
N SER A 26 49.12 11.01 -5.30
CA SER A 26 48.27 12.08 -4.82
C SER A 26 48.52 13.24 -5.79
N SER A 27 47.62 13.39 -6.77
CA SER A 27 47.69 14.54 -7.67
C SER A 27 47.56 15.76 -6.77
N ALA A 28 48.60 16.59 -6.75
CA ALA A 28 48.53 17.89 -6.04
C ALA A 28 47.19 18.57 -6.44
N PRO A 29 46.52 19.24 -5.50
CA PRO A 29 45.29 19.93 -5.85
C PRO A 29 45.55 20.84 -7.03
N VAL A 30 44.83 20.67 -8.12
CA VAL A 30 44.95 21.54 -9.31
C VAL A 30 44.66 22.97 -8.86
N ALA A 31 45.56 23.88 -9.15
CA ALA A 31 45.38 25.31 -8.80
C ALA A 31 44.10 25.82 -9.45
N LYS A 32 43.33 26.62 -8.71
CA LYS A 32 42.11 27.24 -9.26
C LYS A 32 42.38 28.70 -9.58
N VAL A 33 41.87 29.14 -10.73
CA VAL A 33 41.92 30.54 -11.17
C VAL A 33 40.51 31.13 -11.13
N PRO A 34 40.37 32.38 -10.66
CA PRO A 34 39.10 33.10 -10.67
C PRO A 34 38.57 33.23 -12.12
N ALA A 35 37.29 33.09 -12.28
CA ALA A 35 36.60 33.25 -13.56
C ALA A 35 35.27 33.98 -13.36
N THR A 36 34.87 34.74 -14.39
CA THR A 36 33.59 35.44 -14.43
C THR A 36 32.89 35.11 -15.75
N LEU A 37 31.61 34.73 -15.66
CA LEU A 37 30.78 34.44 -16.80
C LEU A 37 29.69 35.51 -16.93
N SER A 38 29.50 36.04 -18.12
CA SER A 38 28.29 36.79 -18.48
C SER A 38 27.25 35.81 -18.97
N VAL A 39 26.13 35.66 -18.27
CA VAL A 39 25.15 34.64 -18.60
C VAL A 39 23.79 35.24 -18.94
N SER A 40 23.26 34.86 -20.07
CA SER A 40 21.86 35.05 -20.48
C SER A 40 21.21 33.68 -20.63
N VAL A 41 19.89 33.67 -20.72
CA VAL A 41 19.15 32.43 -20.97
C VAL A 41 18.32 32.56 -22.24
N ASP A 42 18.01 31.41 -22.84
CA ASP A 42 17.23 31.31 -24.06
C ASP A 42 15.88 32.06 -23.93
N ASP A 43 15.49 32.84 -24.95
CA ASP A 43 14.28 33.65 -24.87
C ASP A 43 13.06 32.77 -24.56
N ALA A 44 12.31 33.21 -23.59
CA ALA A 44 10.97 32.82 -23.19
C ALA A 44 10.76 31.97 -21.96
N LEU A 45 11.63 31.23 -21.29
CA LEU A 45 11.20 30.41 -20.10
C LEU A 45 12.25 30.04 -19.06
N THR A 46 13.28 30.82 -18.79
CA THR A 46 14.24 30.43 -17.76
C THR A 46 14.76 31.57 -16.93
N LYS A 47 14.03 31.88 -15.92
CA LYS A 47 14.55 32.70 -14.81
C LYS A 47 13.60 32.53 -13.62
N THR A 48 14.09 32.79 -12.43
CA THR A 48 13.40 32.48 -11.18
C THR A 48 12.17 33.33 -10.92
N VAL A 49 12.03 34.44 -11.60
CA VAL A 49 10.86 35.33 -11.51
C VAL A 49 10.33 35.61 -12.92
N LEU A 50 9.05 35.36 -13.16
CA LEU A 50 8.37 35.84 -14.36
C LEU A 50 8.30 37.38 -14.30
N GLY A 51 8.76 38.05 -15.35
CA GLY A 51 8.56 39.49 -15.51
C GLY A 51 7.08 39.88 -15.55
N GLU A 52 6.77 41.16 -15.39
CA GLU A 52 5.40 41.66 -15.43
C GLU A 52 4.66 41.31 -16.74
N ASP A 53 5.40 41.03 -17.82
CA ASP A 53 4.87 40.57 -19.11
C ASP A 53 4.44 39.09 -19.11
N GLY A 54 4.72 38.31 -18.01
CA GLY A 54 4.42 36.88 -17.89
C GLY A 54 5.19 35.99 -18.87
N LEU A 55 6.19 36.52 -19.60
CA LEU A 55 6.97 35.86 -20.65
C LEU A 55 8.47 35.94 -20.38
N SER A 56 8.96 37.06 -19.84
CA SER A 56 10.38 37.23 -19.50
C SER A 56 10.67 36.71 -18.12
N ILE A 57 11.80 36.03 -17.94
CA ILE A 57 12.26 35.49 -16.66
C ILE A 57 13.56 36.23 -16.31
N LEU A 58 13.69 36.68 -15.06
CA LEU A 58 14.81 37.51 -14.60
C LEU A 58 15.64 36.74 -13.54
N TRP A 59 16.94 36.91 -13.56
CA TRP A 59 17.80 36.54 -12.45
C TRP A 59 17.46 37.45 -11.25
N ASP A 60 17.32 36.90 -10.05
CA ASP A 60 17.06 37.67 -8.82
C ASP A 60 18.35 38.06 -8.07
N GLY A 61 19.50 37.50 -8.47
CA GLY A 61 20.81 37.80 -7.90
C GLY A 61 21.21 36.86 -6.77
N THR A 62 20.40 35.85 -6.45
CA THR A 62 20.70 34.84 -5.41
C THR A 62 21.08 33.48 -6.01
N GLU A 63 20.98 33.35 -7.30
CA GLU A 63 21.20 32.07 -7.98
C GLU A 63 22.66 31.70 -8.10
N SER A 64 22.89 30.41 -8.27
CA SER A 64 24.21 29.84 -8.53
C SER A 64 24.18 28.88 -9.71
N LEU A 65 25.25 28.90 -10.50
CA LEU A 65 25.51 27.96 -11.61
C LEU A 65 26.52 26.89 -11.19
N GLY A 66 26.43 25.73 -11.81
CA GLY A 66 27.46 24.71 -11.79
C GLY A 66 28.30 24.76 -13.05
N VAL A 67 29.63 24.66 -12.90
CA VAL A 67 30.57 24.61 -14.03
C VAL A 67 31.48 23.39 -13.86
N PHE A 68 31.36 22.43 -14.76
CA PHE A 68 32.38 21.39 -14.91
C PHE A 68 33.45 21.88 -15.88
N ASP A 69 34.69 21.82 -15.46
CA ASP A 69 35.87 22.32 -16.19
C ASP A 69 36.70 21.22 -16.87
N GLY A 70 36.16 20.00 -16.92
CA GLY A 70 36.84 18.85 -17.52
C GLY A 70 38.00 18.27 -16.70
N ILE A 71 38.43 18.92 -15.64
CA ILE A 71 39.51 18.53 -14.75
C ILE A 71 38.98 18.09 -13.39
N ALA A 72 38.12 18.91 -12.78
CA ALA A 72 37.49 18.60 -11.50
C ALA A 72 36.35 17.59 -11.66
N THR A 73 36.22 16.67 -10.71
CA THR A 73 35.15 15.65 -10.70
C THR A 73 33.82 16.19 -10.17
N ALA A 74 33.86 17.24 -9.36
CA ALA A 74 32.68 17.95 -8.83
C ALA A 74 32.51 19.29 -9.57
N PRO A 75 31.27 19.83 -9.65
CA PRO A 75 31.03 21.10 -10.29
C PRO A 75 31.58 22.27 -9.45
N ASN A 76 32.20 23.23 -10.12
CA ASN A 76 32.56 24.49 -9.49
C ASN A 76 31.31 25.37 -9.36
N LYS A 77 31.12 25.98 -8.19
CA LYS A 77 30.02 26.91 -7.93
C LYS A 77 30.35 28.31 -8.41
N PHE A 78 29.43 28.93 -9.12
CA PHE A 78 29.50 30.32 -9.57
C PHE A 78 28.26 31.07 -9.08
N ASP A 79 28.43 32.12 -8.33
CA ASP A 79 27.35 32.89 -7.74
C ASP A 79 27.04 34.17 -8.53
N ALA A 80 25.74 34.48 -8.63
CA ALA A 80 25.27 35.68 -9.34
C ALA A 80 25.76 36.97 -8.67
N ALA A 81 26.15 37.93 -9.47
CA ALA A 81 26.63 39.25 -8.98
C ALA A 81 25.48 40.28 -8.87
N SER A 82 24.39 40.10 -9.60
CA SER A 82 23.26 41.04 -9.63
C SER A 82 22.00 40.38 -10.20
N SER A 83 20.86 41.04 -10.03
CA SER A 83 19.61 40.69 -10.68
C SER A 83 19.55 41.23 -12.15
N GLY A 84 18.63 40.74 -12.98
CA GLY A 84 18.35 41.24 -14.30
C GLY A 84 18.23 40.16 -15.39
N ALA A 85 18.02 40.61 -16.65
CA ALA A 85 17.90 39.71 -17.81
C ALA A 85 19.22 39.00 -18.15
N THR A 86 20.34 39.67 -17.93
CA THR A 86 21.70 39.15 -18.06
C THR A 86 22.43 39.52 -16.78
N THR A 87 23.18 38.59 -16.22
CA THR A 87 24.00 38.87 -15.04
C THR A 87 25.36 38.21 -15.16
N SER A 88 26.32 38.68 -14.35
CA SER A 88 27.63 38.04 -14.23
C SER A 88 27.60 37.03 -13.06
N PHE A 89 28.22 35.87 -13.27
CA PHE A 89 28.46 34.88 -12.25
C PHE A 89 29.94 34.76 -11.98
N THR A 90 30.33 34.73 -10.73
CA THR A 90 31.74 34.68 -10.31
C THR A 90 32.06 33.40 -9.56
N GLY A 91 33.17 32.77 -9.88
CA GLY A 91 33.64 31.56 -9.26
C GLY A 91 35.10 31.26 -9.58
N ALA A 92 35.52 30.01 -9.54
CA ALA A 92 36.87 29.62 -9.92
C ALA A 92 36.86 28.25 -10.63
N VAL A 93 37.72 28.10 -11.62
CA VAL A 93 37.93 26.85 -12.38
C VAL A 93 39.38 26.38 -12.24
N SER A 94 39.66 25.15 -12.61
CA SER A 94 41.01 24.60 -12.63
C SER A 94 41.88 25.33 -13.66
N ASP A 95 43.11 25.59 -13.30
CA ASP A 95 44.10 26.23 -14.20
C ASP A 95 44.35 25.31 -15.43
N GLY A 96 44.37 25.88 -16.61
CA GLY A 96 44.50 25.16 -17.86
C GLY A 96 43.26 24.40 -18.33
N ALA A 97 42.10 24.62 -17.71
CA ALA A 97 40.85 24.00 -18.15
C ALA A 97 40.38 24.53 -19.50
N GLU A 98 39.94 23.62 -20.35
CA GLU A 98 39.31 23.87 -21.65
C GLU A 98 38.02 23.06 -21.74
N ASN A 99 36.97 23.59 -22.42
CA ASN A 99 35.67 22.93 -22.55
C ASN A 99 34.89 22.80 -21.21
N PHE A 100 33.95 23.69 -21.06
CA PHE A 100 33.18 23.82 -19.82
C PHE A 100 31.72 23.41 -20.07
N ILE A 101 31.17 22.59 -19.13
CA ILE A 101 29.72 22.38 -19.08
C ILE A 101 29.16 23.33 -18.03
N VAL A 102 28.43 24.35 -18.47
CA VAL A 102 27.73 25.29 -17.62
C VAL A 102 26.28 24.87 -17.49
N PHE A 103 25.79 24.76 -16.26
CA PHE A 103 24.41 24.33 -15.98
C PHE A 103 23.79 25.09 -14.81
N TYR A 104 22.47 25.19 -14.83
CA TYR A 104 21.62 25.80 -13.81
C TYR A 104 20.52 24.81 -13.40
N PRO A 105 20.08 24.81 -12.13
CA PRO A 105 20.72 25.40 -10.95
C PRO A 105 21.97 24.61 -10.52
N TYR A 106 22.84 25.23 -9.72
CA TYR A 106 23.95 24.53 -9.09
C TYR A 106 23.46 23.36 -8.23
N GLN A 107 24.07 22.20 -8.38
CA GLN A 107 23.82 21.00 -7.59
C GLN A 107 25.18 20.42 -7.17
N ALA A 108 25.46 20.39 -5.87
CA ALA A 108 26.76 19.93 -5.35
C ALA A 108 27.00 18.44 -5.60
N ASP A 109 25.93 17.65 -5.75
CA ASP A 109 25.95 16.20 -6.04
C ASP A 109 25.89 15.88 -7.55
N ALA A 110 25.88 16.90 -8.41
CA ALA A 110 26.00 16.68 -9.84
C ALA A 110 27.38 16.12 -10.20
N TYR A 111 27.43 15.26 -11.23
CA TYR A 111 28.70 14.70 -11.72
C TYR A 111 28.66 14.42 -13.22
N VAL A 112 29.84 14.38 -13.83
CA VAL A 112 30.00 13.95 -15.24
C VAL A 112 29.93 12.43 -15.27
N SER A 113 28.92 11.88 -15.93
CA SER A 113 28.73 10.44 -16.07
C SER A 113 29.40 9.86 -17.31
N ASP A 114 29.61 10.68 -18.33
CA ASP A 114 30.32 10.31 -19.56
C ASP A 114 31.02 11.55 -20.15
N VAL A 115 32.33 11.59 -20.07
CA VAL A 115 33.17 12.68 -20.58
C VAL A 115 33.13 12.74 -22.10
N ALA A 116 33.17 11.59 -22.77
CA ALA A 116 33.22 11.53 -24.25
C ALA A 116 31.96 12.12 -24.90
N THR A 117 30.83 12.02 -24.23
CA THR A 117 29.55 12.55 -24.71
C THR A 117 29.10 13.82 -23.97
N SER A 118 29.92 14.39 -23.10
CA SER A 118 29.60 15.52 -22.23
C SER A 118 28.26 15.31 -21.47
N THR A 119 28.07 14.13 -20.91
CA THR A 119 26.85 13.76 -20.20
C THR A 119 27.01 13.97 -18.70
N ILE A 120 26.12 14.80 -18.11
CA ILE A 120 26.08 15.05 -16.67
C ILE A 120 24.85 14.41 -16.04
N LYS A 121 24.99 14.00 -14.79
CA LYS A 121 23.85 13.58 -13.94
C LYS A 121 23.48 14.74 -13.03
N ILE A 122 22.22 15.18 -13.17
CA ILE A 122 21.59 16.26 -12.41
C ILE A 122 20.18 15.82 -12.01
N ARG A 123 19.52 16.61 -11.18
CA ARG A 123 18.19 16.28 -10.67
C ARG A 123 17.20 17.42 -10.93
N MET A 124 16.02 17.07 -11.43
CA MET A 124 14.83 17.92 -11.40
C MET A 124 13.95 17.46 -10.23
N PRO A 125 13.64 18.31 -9.25
CA PRO A 125 12.83 17.89 -8.09
C PRO A 125 11.45 17.38 -8.54
N SER A 126 11.02 16.26 -7.98
CA SER A 126 9.66 15.73 -8.14
C SER A 126 8.66 16.33 -7.14
N VAL A 127 9.16 16.96 -6.08
CA VAL A 127 8.39 17.86 -5.21
C VAL A 127 8.95 19.26 -5.44
N GLN A 128 8.11 20.15 -5.94
CA GLN A 128 8.47 21.53 -6.29
C GLN A 128 7.81 22.51 -5.34
N GLN A 129 8.56 23.54 -4.94
CA GLN A 129 8.05 24.60 -4.10
C GLN A 129 7.08 25.49 -4.88
N ALA A 130 5.96 25.80 -4.25
CA ALA A 130 4.98 26.68 -4.85
C ALA A 130 5.48 28.12 -4.85
N VAL A 131 5.60 28.70 -6.03
CA VAL A 131 5.94 30.13 -6.23
C VAL A 131 4.79 30.77 -7.00
N LYS A 132 4.08 31.69 -6.34
CA LYS A 132 2.96 32.40 -6.95
C LYS A 132 3.44 33.22 -8.14
N ASN A 133 2.78 33.09 -9.29
CA ASN A 133 3.16 33.65 -10.57
C ASN A 133 4.55 33.22 -11.08
N GLY A 134 5.08 32.11 -10.60
CA GLY A 134 6.38 31.57 -10.95
C GLY A 134 6.43 30.05 -10.85
N PHE A 135 7.61 29.49 -10.90
CA PHE A 135 7.90 28.08 -10.71
C PHE A 135 9.09 27.90 -9.73
N ASP A 136 9.29 26.70 -9.23
CA ASP A 136 10.42 26.36 -8.37
C ASP A 136 11.76 26.57 -9.09
N PRO A 137 12.64 27.49 -8.68
CA PRO A 137 13.93 27.71 -9.31
C PRO A 137 14.81 26.45 -9.39
N ALA A 138 14.69 25.56 -8.41
CA ALA A 138 15.42 24.30 -8.40
C ALA A 138 15.01 23.32 -9.53
N ALA A 139 13.85 23.53 -10.14
CA ALA A 139 13.34 22.74 -11.26
C ALA A 139 13.69 23.34 -12.64
N GLY A 140 14.22 24.55 -12.68
CA GLY A 140 14.51 25.31 -13.90
C GLY A 140 15.79 24.88 -14.60
N LEU A 141 15.93 23.62 -14.99
CA LEU A 141 17.14 23.09 -15.57
C LEU A 141 17.52 23.75 -16.90
N ALA A 142 18.75 24.29 -16.98
CA ALA A 142 19.32 24.81 -18.22
C ALA A 142 20.81 24.43 -18.31
N ALA A 143 21.32 24.23 -19.53
CA ALA A 143 22.73 23.84 -19.70
C ALA A 143 23.28 24.23 -21.07
N ARG A 144 24.62 24.37 -21.15
CA ARG A 144 25.37 24.52 -22.38
C ARG A 144 26.82 24.05 -22.25
N LEU A 145 27.36 23.48 -23.32
CA LEU A 145 28.78 23.21 -23.49
C LEU A 145 29.43 24.44 -24.18
N VAL A 146 30.49 25.00 -23.57
CA VAL A 146 31.26 26.12 -24.11
C VAL A 146 32.76 25.80 -24.06
N THR A 147 33.52 26.39 -24.97
CA THR A 147 34.99 26.20 -25.06
C THR A 147 35.78 27.28 -24.31
N ALA A 148 35.14 28.39 -23.94
CA ALA A 148 35.74 29.47 -23.19
C ALA A 148 34.71 30.10 -22.24
N LEU A 149 35.16 30.78 -21.17
CA LEU A 149 34.31 31.46 -20.19
C LEU A 149 34.31 32.99 -20.32
N ASP A 150 35.16 33.56 -21.17
CA ASP A 150 35.27 34.98 -21.45
C ASP A 150 34.23 35.48 -22.49
N GLU A 151 33.57 34.57 -23.16
CA GLU A 151 32.46 34.86 -24.07
C GLU A 151 31.11 34.80 -23.36
N PRO A 152 30.10 35.59 -23.76
CA PRO A 152 28.76 35.48 -23.19
C PRO A 152 28.15 34.08 -23.36
N VAL A 153 27.73 33.49 -22.25
CA VAL A 153 27.12 32.14 -22.23
C VAL A 153 25.60 32.27 -22.26
N ARG A 154 24.98 31.77 -23.32
CA ARG A 154 23.53 31.62 -23.41
C ARG A 154 23.16 30.19 -23.02
N LEU A 155 22.49 29.99 -21.85
CA LEU A 155 22.00 28.70 -21.44
C LEU A 155 20.71 28.32 -22.15
N TYR A 156 20.53 27.03 -22.43
CA TYR A 156 19.34 26.48 -23.07
C TYR A 156 18.52 25.67 -22.08
N ASN A 157 17.23 25.99 -22.01
CA ASN A 157 16.28 25.29 -21.14
C ASN A 157 16.17 23.82 -21.47
N GLN A 158 15.99 22.99 -20.44
CA GLN A 158 15.85 21.56 -20.55
C GLN A 158 14.49 21.06 -20.01
N PHE A 159 13.54 21.96 -19.80
CA PHE A 159 12.22 21.70 -19.22
C PHE A 159 11.09 22.35 -20.03
N ALA A 160 9.88 22.03 -19.68
CA ALA A 160 8.64 22.68 -20.09
C ALA A 160 7.81 23.03 -18.85
N LEU A 161 6.86 23.94 -18.96
CA LEU A 161 6.02 24.38 -17.86
C LEU A 161 4.56 23.99 -18.08
N LEU A 162 3.93 23.52 -17.02
CA LEU A 162 2.48 23.38 -16.94
C LEU A 162 1.94 24.55 -16.10
N LYS A 163 1.04 25.34 -16.69
CA LYS A 163 0.38 26.45 -16.03
C LYS A 163 -0.93 25.98 -15.42
N VAL A 164 -1.10 26.18 -14.12
CA VAL A 164 -2.33 25.91 -13.39
C VAL A 164 -2.82 27.16 -12.67
N ASN A 165 -4.12 27.39 -12.64
CA ASN A 165 -4.73 28.47 -11.88
C ASN A 165 -5.42 27.92 -10.63
N VAL A 166 -4.92 28.30 -9.46
CA VAL A 166 -5.53 28.04 -8.15
C VAL A 166 -6.51 29.17 -7.90
N ASP A 167 -7.79 28.91 -8.12
CA ASP A 167 -8.88 29.89 -8.00
C ASP A 167 -9.81 29.57 -6.81
N GLN A 168 -9.37 28.71 -5.91
CA GLN A 168 -10.08 28.34 -4.68
C GLN A 168 -9.12 28.27 -3.49
N ASP A 169 -9.62 28.62 -2.31
CA ASP A 169 -8.88 28.49 -1.05
C ASP A 169 -8.77 27.02 -0.59
N GLY A 170 -7.80 26.75 0.26
CA GLY A 170 -7.62 25.44 0.90
C GLY A 170 -6.90 24.40 0.04
N VAL A 171 -6.40 24.75 -1.14
CA VAL A 171 -5.57 23.86 -1.98
C VAL A 171 -4.19 23.74 -1.34
N THR A 172 -3.78 22.53 -0.95
CA THR A 172 -2.48 22.26 -0.31
C THR A 172 -1.46 21.61 -1.24
N ALA A 173 -1.91 20.87 -2.27
CA ALA A 173 -1.01 20.24 -3.23
C ALA A 173 -1.67 20.08 -4.60
N ILE A 174 -0.84 20.13 -5.66
CA ILE A 174 -1.23 19.80 -7.03
C ILE A 174 -0.20 18.81 -7.57
N THR A 175 -0.62 17.58 -7.89
CA THR A 175 0.24 16.55 -8.45
C THR A 175 -0.13 16.28 -9.91
N VAL A 176 0.86 16.32 -10.80
CA VAL A 176 0.70 15.88 -12.19
C VAL A 176 1.45 14.58 -12.40
N SER A 177 0.86 13.66 -13.17
CA SER A 177 1.44 12.34 -13.42
C SER A 177 1.20 11.88 -14.86
N ALA A 178 1.99 10.89 -15.30
CA ALA A 178 1.79 10.22 -16.58
C ALA A 178 2.16 8.73 -16.46
N THR A 179 1.48 7.87 -17.24
CA THR A 179 1.67 6.41 -17.16
C THR A 179 2.88 5.90 -17.96
N ASN A 180 3.17 6.50 -19.10
CA ASN A 180 4.18 6.00 -20.04
C ASN A 180 5.56 6.64 -19.90
N ARG A 181 5.68 7.81 -19.26
CA ARG A 181 6.93 8.58 -19.21
C ARG A 181 7.16 9.21 -17.84
N LYS A 182 8.44 9.34 -17.51
CA LYS A 182 8.89 10.04 -16.30
C LYS A 182 8.91 11.55 -16.53
N LEU A 183 8.44 12.32 -15.54
CA LEU A 183 8.32 13.77 -15.62
C LEU A 183 9.49 14.50 -14.95
N ALA A 184 10.06 13.93 -13.86
CA ALA A 184 11.09 14.55 -13.06
C ALA A 184 12.01 13.51 -12.40
N GLY A 185 12.92 13.94 -11.52
CA GLY A 185 13.86 13.09 -10.80
C GLY A 185 15.28 13.18 -11.36
N GLY A 186 16.09 12.16 -11.13
CA GLY A 186 17.49 12.09 -11.62
C GLY A 186 17.52 11.93 -13.14
N ILE A 187 18.29 12.78 -13.82
CA ILE A 187 18.37 12.87 -15.29
C ILE A 187 19.82 12.73 -15.73
N ALA A 188 20.10 11.91 -16.76
CA ALA A 188 21.32 12.05 -17.54
C ALA A 188 21.08 13.08 -18.65
N LEU A 189 21.79 14.17 -18.61
CA LEU A 189 21.72 15.23 -19.60
C LEU A 189 22.97 15.22 -20.48
N LYS A 190 22.80 14.91 -21.76
CA LYS A 190 23.88 15.05 -22.75
C LYS A 190 23.92 16.50 -23.20
N VAL A 191 24.97 17.23 -22.84
CA VAL A 191 25.11 18.67 -23.07
C VAL A 191 25.89 18.93 -24.36
N SER A 192 25.43 19.90 -25.15
CA SER A 192 26.06 20.35 -26.40
C SER A 192 26.15 21.87 -26.45
N SER A 193 26.80 22.41 -27.48
CA SER A 193 26.86 23.85 -27.71
C SER A 193 25.48 24.51 -27.99
N ASN A 194 24.50 23.72 -28.41
CA ASN A 194 23.13 24.16 -28.68
C ASN A 194 22.12 23.68 -27.61
N GLY A 195 22.60 23.45 -26.39
CA GLY A 195 21.80 22.96 -25.28
C GLY A 195 22.04 21.50 -24.99
N GLY A 196 21.05 20.80 -24.45
CA GLY A 196 21.15 19.40 -24.06
C GLY A 196 20.06 18.53 -24.66
N SER A 197 20.31 17.24 -24.66
CA SER A 197 19.30 16.22 -24.91
C SER A 197 19.29 15.24 -23.73
N ASN A 198 18.09 14.78 -23.36
CA ASN A 198 17.98 13.80 -22.30
C ASN A 198 18.57 12.45 -22.72
N GLY A 199 19.62 11.99 -22.05
CA GLY A 199 20.19 10.65 -22.22
C GLY A 199 19.27 9.59 -21.60
N ASP A 200 19.36 9.36 -20.28
CA ASP A 200 18.46 8.47 -19.56
C ASP A 200 17.16 9.18 -19.17
N PRO A 201 16.02 8.46 -19.12
CA PRO A 201 14.77 9.05 -18.64
C PRO A 201 14.89 9.43 -17.16
N PRO A 202 14.16 10.47 -16.72
CA PRO A 202 14.00 10.81 -15.31
C PRO A 202 13.45 9.63 -14.49
N THR A 203 13.54 9.70 -13.17
CA THR A 203 13.16 8.57 -12.30
C THR A 203 11.72 8.64 -11.78
N SER A 204 11.09 9.84 -11.74
CA SER A 204 9.72 10.02 -11.23
C SER A 204 8.69 10.18 -12.35
N ASN A 205 7.57 9.48 -12.26
CA ASN A 205 6.42 9.62 -13.16
C ASN A 205 5.41 10.69 -12.71
N SER A 206 5.67 11.36 -11.58
CA SER A 206 4.83 12.44 -11.06
C SER A 206 5.66 13.63 -10.60
N VAL A 207 5.01 14.80 -10.53
CA VAL A 207 5.53 16.02 -9.92
C VAL A 207 4.45 16.63 -9.06
N THR A 208 4.79 16.94 -7.81
CA THR A 208 3.91 17.59 -6.84
C THR A 208 4.36 19.01 -6.57
N LEU A 209 3.45 19.97 -6.71
CA LEU A 209 3.62 21.37 -6.33
C LEU A 209 2.94 21.60 -4.98
N LYS A 210 3.67 22.12 -4.00
CA LYS A 210 3.16 22.44 -2.66
C LYS A 210 4.03 23.46 -1.94
N ASN A 211 3.52 24.06 -0.88
CA ASN A 211 4.33 24.89 0.02
C ASN A 211 5.27 24.02 0.87
N ALA A 212 6.41 24.56 1.31
CA ALA A 212 7.40 23.85 2.11
C ALA A 212 6.85 23.35 3.46
N ASP A 213 5.89 24.07 4.01
CA ASP A 213 5.24 23.80 5.30
C ASP A 213 3.88 23.10 5.16
N ASP A 214 3.57 22.61 3.97
CA ASP A 214 2.29 21.98 3.62
C ASP A 214 1.04 22.88 3.84
N SER A 215 1.24 24.19 4.01
CA SER A 215 0.15 25.16 4.08
C SER A 215 -0.60 25.29 2.75
N ALA A 216 -1.82 25.84 2.79
CA ALA A 216 -2.59 26.09 1.59
C ALA A 216 -1.89 27.09 0.64
N LEU A 217 -2.01 26.84 -0.66
CA LEU A 217 -1.57 27.75 -1.71
C LEU A 217 -2.48 28.99 -1.74
N GLU A 218 -1.91 30.17 -1.94
CA GLU A 218 -2.70 31.35 -2.23
C GLU A 218 -3.39 31.20 -3.59
N GLN A 219 -4.54 31.86 -3.77
CA GLN A 219 -5.14 31.95 -5.09
C GLN A 219 -4.21 32.68 -6.06
N GLY A 220 -4.06 32.14 -7.27
CA GLY A 220 -3.16 32.68 -8.28
C GLY A 220 -2.73 31.66 -9.32
N ILE A 221 -1.79 32.09 -10.16
CA ILE A 221 -1.20 31.25 -11.21
C ILE A 221 0.07 30.61 -10.66
N TYR A 222 0.25 29.31 -10.95
CA TYR A 222 1.44 28.54 -10.61
C TYR A 222 1.93 27.78 -11.84
N TYR A 223 3.23 27.47 -11.84
CA TYR A 223 3.84 26.71 -12.92
C TYR A 223 4.59 25.51 -12.35
N ILE A 224 4.40 24.36 -12.98
CA ILE A 224 5.04 23.08 -12.64
C ILE A 224 6.03 22.75 -13.74
N ALA A 225 7.32 22.65 -13.40
CA ALA A 225 8.34 22.26 -14.36
C ALA A 225 8.35 20.74 -14.56
N ILE A 226 8.34 20.32 -15.82
CA ILE A 226 8.37 18.90 -16.21
C ILE A 226 9.38 18.68 -17.35
N ARG A 227 9.80 17.42 -17.53
CA ARG A 227 10.54 17.03 -18.72
C ARG A 227 9.72 17.32 -19.98
N PRO A 228 10.30 17.83 -21.07
CA PRO A 228 9.59 18.03 -22.32
C PRO A 228 9.16 16.72 -22.98
N SER A 229 8.09 16.78 -23.77
CA SER A 229 7.63 15.71 -24.64
C SER A 229 7.58 16.15 -26.11
N SER A 230 7.28 15.25 -27.03
CA SER A 230 7.17 15.54 -28.47
C SER A 230 6.00 14.77 -29.07
N THR A 231 5.64 15.09 -30.29
CA THR A 231 4.59 14.37 -31.02
C THR A 231 4.91 12.90 -31.26
N THR A 232 6.19 12.54 -31.37
CA THR A 232 6.64 11.13 -31.49
C THR A 232 6.77 10.42 -30.15
N SER A 233 6.68 11.16 -29.04
CA SER A 233 6.81 10.64 -27.69
C SER A 233 5.99 11.52 -26.73
N PRO A 234 4.65 11.50 -26.83
CA PRO A 234 3.75 12.26 -25.98
C PRO A 234 3.67 11.66 -24.57
N TYR A 235 3.03 12.36 -23.65
CA TYR A 235 2.57 11.80 -22.38
C TYR A 235 1.21 11.13 -22.56
N THR A 236 1.10 9.85 -22.19
CA THR A 236 -0.17 9.13 -22.17
C THR A 236 -0.65 8.94 -20.73
N GLY A 237 -1.96 8.83 -20.53
CA GLY A 237 -2.54 8.70 -19.20
C GLY A 237 -2.16 9.87 -18.27
N PHE A 238 -2.09 11.09 -18.84
CA PHE A 238 -1.76 12.28 -18.06
C PHE A 238 -2.92 12.63 -17.13
N ALA A 239 -2.61 12.87 -15.86
CA ALA A 239 -3.59 13.23 -14.85
C ALA A 239 -3.08 14.38 -13.97
N MET A 240 -4.01 15.20 -13.50
CA MET A 240 -3.81 16.22 -12.49
C MET A 240 -4.65 15.89 -11.27
N GLU A 241 -4.02 15.67 -10.15
CA GLU A 241 -4.63 15.51 -8.83
C GLU A 241 -4.48 16.82 -8.05
N VAL A 242 -5.53 17.24 -7.38
CA VAL A 242 -5.55 18.44 -6.51
C VAL A 242 -6.03 18.04 -5.14
N VAL A 243 -5.29 18.39 -4.11
CA VAL A 243 -5.67 18.23 -2.71
C VAL A 243 -6.18 19.56 -2.17
N LYS A 244 -7.45 19.61 -1.76
CA LYS A 244 -8.10 20.77 -1.17
C LYS A 244 -8.76 20.40 0.16
N ASN A 245 -8.39 21.06 1.24
CA ASN A 245 -8.90 20.77 2.59
C ASN A 245 -8.78 19.28 2.97
N GLY A 246 -7.67 18.63 2.57
CA GLY A 246 -7.45 17.20 2.79
C GLY A 246 -8.16 16.27 1.80
N VAL A 247 -8.87 16.81 0.82
CA VAL A 247 -9.59 16.06 -0.20
C VAL A 247 -8.83 16.03 -1.50
N SER A 248 -8.63 14.85 -2.05
CA SER A 248 -8.02 14.67 -3.37
C SER A 248 -9.10 14.46 -4.43
N LYS A 249 -9.00 15.21 -5.53
CA LYS A 249 -9.76 14.96 -6.75
C LYS A 249 -8.83 14.93 -7.95
N THR A 250 -9.05 14.00 -8.86
CA THR A 250 -8.22 13.78 -10.04
C THR A 250 -8.99 14.03 -11.32
N ARG A 251 -8.35 14.73 -12.27
CA ARG A 251 -8.82 14.86 -13.63
C ARG A 251 -7.78 14.28 -14.58
N SER A 252 -8.18 13.31 -15.41
CA SER A 252 -7.35 12.73 -16.45
C SER A 252 -7.56 13.45 -17.78
N ALA A 253 -6.48 13.60 -18.55
CA ALA A 253 -6.57 14.06 -19.91
C ALA A 253 -7.18 12.97 -20.80
N SER A 254 -8.10 13.34 -21.68
CA SER A 254 -8.73 12.43 -22.65
C SER A 254 -7.82 12.09 -23.82
N ASN A 255 -6.80 12.90 -24.07
CA ASN A 255 -5.86 12.76 -25.18
C ASN A 255 -4.43 12.77 -24.69
N ASP A 256 -3.53 12.26 -25.52
CA ASP A 256 -2.09 12.36 -25.31
C ASP A 256 -1.63 13.81 -25.24
N LEU A 257 -0.71 14.10 -24.30
CA LEU A 257 -0.25 15.46 -24.04
C LEU A 257 1.15 15.68 -24.62
N VAL A 258 1.30 16.72 -25.42
CA VAL A 258 2.60 17.16 -25.94
C VAL A 258 2.95 18.50 -25.34
N VAL A 259 4.08 18.56 -24.63
CA VAL A 259 4.63 19.80 -24.06
C VAL A 259 6.06 19.94 -24.52
N ALA A 260 6.29 20.73 -25.52
CA ALA A 260 7.61 20.92 -26.10
C ALA A 260 8.56 21.64 -25.12
N ARG A 261 9.86 21.44 -25.33
CA ARG A 261 10.90 22.17 -24.60
C ARG A 261 10.67 23.69 -24.74
N ASN A 262 10.84 24.43 -23.66
CA ASN A 262 10.69 25.88 -23.65
C ASN A 262 9.26 26.37 -23.96
N HIS A 263 8.22 25.57 -23.68
CA HIS A 263 6.82 25.93 -23.85
C HIS A 263 6.05 25.86 -22.55
N ILE A 264 5.00 26.67 -22.44
CA ILE A 264 4.02 26.63 -21.36
C ILE A 264 2.73 26.02 -21.90
N LEU A 265 2.22 25.01 -21.20
CA LEU A 265 0.91 24.44 -21.48
C LEU A 265 -0.03 24.71 -20.31
N SER A 266 -1.17 25.34 -20.59
CA SER A 266 -2.21 25.52 -19.56
C SER A 266 -2.97 24.21 -19.33
N ILE A 267 -3.00 23.75 -18.08
CA ILE A 267 -3.77 22.58 -17.65
C ILE A 267 -5.08 22.99 -16.94
N GLY A 268 -5.42 24.27 -16.94
CA GLY A 268 -6.70 24.82 -16.55
C GLY A 268 -6.76 25.31 -15.11
N LYS A 269 -7.97 25.34 -14.57
CA LYS A 269 -8.30 25.83 -13.22
C LYS A 269 -8.61 24.67 -12.29
N VAL A 270 -8.37 24.86 -10.99
CA VAL A 270 -8.69 23.84 -9.98
C VAL A 270 -10.19 23.77 -9.66
N ASN A 271 -10.95 24.86 -9.81
CA ASN A 271 -12.40 24.90 -9.56
C ASN A 271 -13.20 23.88 -10.37
N THR A 272 -12.75 23.54 -11.58
CA THR A 272 -13.40 22.54 -12.43
C THR A 272 -13.38 21.12 -11.85
N LEU A 273 -12.62 20.89 -10.77
CA LEU A 273 -12.57 19.63 -10.05
C LEU A 273 -13.52 19.63 -8.82
N PHE A 274 -13.87 20.81 -8.30
CA PHE A 274 -14.68 20.97 -7.10
C PHE A 274 -15.89 21.83 -7.41
N GLU A 275 -17.10 21.24 -7.58
CA GLU A 275 -18.36 21.97 -7.78
C GLU A 275 -18.92 22.48 -6.45
N GLU A 276 -19.69 23.60 -6.49
CA GLU A 276 -20.41 24.08 -5.31
C GLU A 276 -21.45 23.03 -4.86
N GLY A 277 -21.30 22.51 -3.65
CA GLY A 277 -22.18 21.49 -3.05
C GLY A 277 -21.52 20.13 -2.80
N ASP A 278 -20.37 19.87 -3.39
CA ASP A 278 -19.52 18.76 -2.97
C ASP A 278 -18.83 19.15 -1.66
N ASP A 279 -19.41 18.74 -0.52
CA ASP A 279 -18.66 18.68 0.75
C ASP A 279 -17.81 17.39 0.67
N PRO A 280 -16.54 17.53 0.31
CA PRO A 280 -15.77 16.37 -0.08
C PRO A 280 -15.35 15.63 1.19
N THR A 281 -15.69 14.36 1.24
CA THR A 281 -15.06 13.47 2.22
C THR A 281 -13.55 13.51 2.01
N PRO A 282 -12.73 13.82 3.03
CA PRO A 282 -11.29 13.86 2.88
C PRO A 282 -10.75 12.56 2.25
N SER A 283 -9.98 12.67 1.16
CA SER A 283 -9.21 11.55 0.63
C SER A 283 -7.82 11.60 1.25
N TYR A 284 -7.52 10.62 2.06
CA TYR A 284 -6.21 10.45 2.69
C TYR A 284 -5.38 9.47 1.85
N ASN A 285 -4.05 9.58 1.93
CA ASN A 285 -3.12 8.68 1.25
C ASN A 285 -3.07 7.26 1.88
N GLY A 286 -4.09 6.90 2.63
CA GLY A 286 -4.25 5.65 3.33
C GLY A 286 -5.10 5.81 4.58
N ARG A 287 -5.47 4.69 5.17
CA ARG A 287 -6.27 4.67 6.40
C ARG A 287 -5.50 5.19 7.61
N TYR A 288 -4.15 5.05 7.60
CA TYR A 288 -3.32 5.57 8.68
C TYR A 288 -3.40 7.10 8.78
N GLU A 289 -3.22 7.80 7.66
CA GLU A 289 -3.31 9.27 7.63
C GLU A 289 -4.72 9.73 8.00
N ALA A 290 -5.75 9.04 7.50
CA ALA A 290 -7.14 9.31 7.88
C ALA A 290 -7.36 9.17 9.39
N TYR A 291 -6.92 8.06 9.97
CA TYR A 291 -6.98 7.82 11.41
C TYR A 291 -6.20 8.86 12.22
N MET A 292 -4.97 9.19 11.80
CA MET A 292 -4.13 10.17 12.47
C MET A 292 -4.70 11.59 12.38
N ALA A 293 -5.50 11.88 11.36
CA ALA A 293 -6.28 13.11 11.22
C ALA A 293 -7.58 13.12 12.04
N GLY A 294 -7.90 12.02 12.75
CA GLY A 294 -9.07 11.89 13.61
C GLY A 294 -10.33 11.37 12.90
N GLN A 295 -10.17 10.81 11.69
CA GLN A 295 -11.29 10.19 10.99
C GLN A 295 -11.58 8.80 11.55
N ASP A 296 -12.82 8.38 11.42
CA ASP A 296 -13.28 7.06 11.81
C ASP A 296 -12.82 6.00 10.80
N ILE A 297 -12.33 4.87 11.32
CA ILE A 297 -12.05 3.66 10.53
C ILE A 297 -12.99 2.56 11.03
N THR A 298 -13.68 1.89 10.11
CA THR A 298 -14.63 0.82 10.46
C THR A 298 -14.00 -0.54 10.13
N VAL A 299 -14.12 -1.48 11.06
CA VAL A 299 -13.65 -2.86 10.94
C VAL A 299 -14.74 -3.80 11.45
N GLY A 300 -15.37 -4.59 10.58
CA GLY A 300 -16.43 -5.53 10.95
C GLY A 300 -17.60 -4.91 11.73
N GLY A 301 -17.96 -3.65 11.41
CA GLY A 301 -18.99 -2.89 12.12
C GLY A 301 -18.49 -2.14 13.36
N PHE A 302 -17.22 -2.28 13.74
CA PHE A 302 -16.61 -1.53 14.85
C PHE A 302 -15.90 -0.28 14.33
N THR A 303 -16.18 0.85 14.92
CA THR A 303 -15.52 2.12 14.58
C THR A 303 -14.39 2.41 15.54
N ILE A 304 -13.20 2.63 14.99
CA ILE A 304 -12.04 3.11 15.73
C ILE A 304 -11.68 4.53 15.33
N ASN A 305 -11.19 5.31 16.28
CA ASN A 305 -10.83 6.72 16.09
C ASN A 305 -9.66 7.06 17.01
N LYS A 306 -8.75 7.94 16.57
CA LYS A 306 -7.60 8.37 17.33
C LYS A 306 -7.94 8.95 18.70
N SER A 307 -9.08 9.64 18.82
CA SER A 307 -9.51 10.24 20.08
C SER A 307 -9.85 9.19 21.16
N THR A 308 -10.31 8.01 20.75
CA THR A 308 -10.73 6.92 21.65
C THR A 308 -9.71 5.80 21.77
N HIS A 309 -8.89 5.58 20.73
CA HIS A 309 -7.92 4.46 20.67
C HIS A 309 -6.46 4.91 20.72
N GLY A 310 -6.18 6.23 20.77
CA GLY A 310 -4.84 6.79 20.88
C GLY A 310 -4.08 6.84 19.55
N ASN A 311 -2.76 7.02 19.61
CA ASN A 311 -1.92 7.05 18.42
C ASN A 311 -1.76 5.65 17.83
N ALA A 312 -1.70 5.58 16.51
CA ALA A 312 -1.42 4.36 15.77
C ALA A 312 0.06 4.20 15.44
N THR A 313 0.48 2.97 15.22
CA THR A 313 1.79 2.63 14.64
C THR A 313 1.62 2.32 13.17
N LEU A 314 2.46 2.92 12.30
CA LEU A 314 2.56 2.54 10.89
C LEU A 314 3.80 1.66 10.70
N LEU A 315 3.61 0.47 10.11
CA LEU A 315 4.68 -0.38 9.64
C LEU A 315 4.69 -0.38 8.11
N THR A 316 5.87 -0.20 7.51
CA THR A 316 6.01 -0.17 6.05
C THR A 316 6.94 -1.28 5.57
N ALA A 317 6.55 -1.96 4.49
CA ALA A 317 7.35 -2.95 3.78
C ALA A 317 7.62 -2.46 2.35
N ASN A 318 8.87 -2.05 2.04
CA ASN A 318 9.25 -1.45 0.76
C ASN A 318 10.00 -2.46 -0.10
N ASN A 319 9.38 -2.98 -1.17
CA ASN A 319 9.97 -3.91 -2.15
C ASN A 319 10.70 -5.12 -1.55
N ALA A 320 10.44 -5.44 -0.29
CA ALA A 320 11.08 -6.54 0.44
C ALA A 320 10.14 -7.12 1.49
N SER A 321 10.45 -8.33 1.94
CA SER A 321 9.73 -8.97 3.02
C SER A 321 10.19 -8.43 4.39
N THR A 322 9.26 -7.93 5.18
CA THR A 322 9.49 -7.31 6.49
C THR A 322 8.92 -8.17 7.62
N ASN A 323 9.75 -8.55 8.59
CA ASN A 323 9.30 -9.28 9.75
C ASN A 323 8.66 -8.34 10.78
N ILE A 324 7.42 -8.63 11.17
CA ILE A 324 6.77 -7.95 12.29
C ILE A 324 7.28 -8.57 13.59
N SER A 325 7.76 -7.75 14.50
CA SER A 325 8.24 -8.23 15.80
C SER A 325 7.07 -8.76 16.65
N LYS A 326 7.35 -9.77 17.47
CA LYS A 326 6.38 -10.35 18.41
C LYS A 326 5.76 -9.30 19.34
N SER A 327 6.57 -8.32 19.76
CA SER A 327 6.14 -7.23 20.66
C SER A 327 5.10 -6.31 20.04
N VAL A 328 5.06 -6.14 18.72
CA VAL A 328 4.00 -5.36 18.06
C VAL A 328 2.65 -6.05 18.25
N PHE A 329 2.58 -7.34 18.00
CA PHE A 329 1.34 -8.10 18.16
C PHE A 329 0.89 -8.20 19.62
N GLU A 330 1.83 -8.41 20.55
CA GLU A 330 1.54 -8.58 21.97
C GLU A 330 1.33 -7.27 22.73
N GLY A 331 1.83 -6.16 22.17
CA GLY A 331 1.67 -4.82 22.74
C GLY A 331 0.27 -4.24 22.57
N GLY A 332 -0.50 -4.75 21.63
CA GLY A 332 -1.84 -4.24 21.32
C GLY A 332 -1.85 -2.85 20.69
N GLY A 333 -3.02 -2.19 20.72
CA GLY A 333 -3.22 -0.86 20.13
C GLY A 333 -3.54 -0.91 18.63
N VAL A 334 -3.41 0.21 17.94
CA VAL A 334 -3.76 0.35 16.51
C VAL A 334 -2.48 0.30 15.67
N VAL A 335 -2.42 -0.66 14.74
CA VAL A 335 -1.27 -0.90 13.87
C VAL A 335 -1.75 -0.94 12.43
N PHE A 336 -1.22 -0.04 11.61
CA PHE A 336 -1.44 -0.04 10.17
C PHE A 336 -0.25 -0.69 9.46
N LEU A 337 -0.55 -1.48 8.43
CA LEU A 337 0.43 -2.12 7.56
C LEU A 337 0.35 -1.49 6.17
N ARG A 338 1.46 -0.94 5.69
CA ARG A 338 1.59 -0.38 4.34
C ARG A 338 2.59 -1.19 3.54
N ALA A 339 2.17 -1.73 2.42
CA ALA A 339 3.03 -2.40 1.46
C ALA A 339 3.32 -1.47 0.27
N GLU A 340 4.58 -1.26 -0.07
CA GLU A 340 4.99 -0.46 -1.22
C GLU A 340 5.70 -1.35 -2.25
N GLY A 341 5.28 -1.27 -3.50
CA GLY A 341 5.81 -2.08 -4.59
C GLY A 341 5.52 -3.57 -4.36
N THR A 342 6.58 -4.39 -4.21
CA THR A 342 6.48 -5.83 -3.91
C THR A 342 6.67 -6.15 -2.43
N GLY A 343 6.48 -5.17 -1.56
CA GLY A 343 6.61 -5.31 -0.11
C GLY A 343 5.61 -6.31 0.47
N THR A 344 6.05 -7.13 1.41
CA THR A 344 5.21 -8.09 2.14
C THR A 344 5.59 -8.11 3.61
N PHE A 345 4.70 -8.58 4.46
CA PHE A 345 4.99 -8.78 5.88
C PHE A 345 5.09 -10.26 6.23
N ASN A 346 5.90 -10.56 7.27
CA ASN A 346 6.00 -11.91 7.81
C ASN A 346 5.73 -11.92 9.32
N ASN A 347 4.99 -12.92 9.77
CA ASN A 347 4.94 -13.34 11.17
C ASN A 347 5.75 -14.62 11.34
N ALA A 348 7.00 -14.49 11.74
CA ALA A 348 7.88 -15.64 12.06
C ALA A 348 7.67 -16.18 13.48
N ASN A 349 6.98 -15.43 14.32
CA ASN A 349 6.80 -15.71 15.73
C ASN A 349 5.45 -16.37 16.02
N ASN A 350 5.26 -16.75 17.28
CA ASN A 350 4.00 -17.25 17.84
C ASN A 350 3.47 -16.24 18.87
N PRO A 351 2.90 -15.11 18.43
CA PRO A 351 2.47 -14.07 19.35
C PRO A 351 1.19 -14.47 20.08
N THR A 352 1.05 -13.98 21.31
CA THR A 352 -0.13 -14.16 22.14
C THR A 352 -0.91 -12.83 22.23
N ILE A 353 -2.14 -12.81 21.76
CA ILE A 353 -2.96 -11.62 21.76
C ILE A 353 -3.60 -11.46 23.14
N SER A 354 -2.93 -10.71 24.00
CA SER A 354 -3.34 -10.47 25.40
C SER A 354 -3.86 -9.04 25.64
N GLN A 355 -3.70 -8.17 24.65
CA GLN A 355 -4.20 -6.79 24.66
C GLN A 355 -5.04 -6.56 23.40
N PRO A 356 -6.01 -5.65 23.41
CA PRO A 356 -6.76 -5.30 22.21
C PRO A 356 -5.82 -4.86 21.07
N LEU A 357 -5.88 -5.55 19.94
CA LEU A 357 -5.06 -5.28 18.75
C LEU A 357 -5.94 -5.02 17.54
N TYR A 358 -5.74 -3.88 16.90
CA TYR A 358 -6.32 -3.53 15.61
C TYR A 358 -5.21 -3.57 14.56
N LEU A 359 -5.25 -4.57 13.68
CA LEU A 359 -4.28 -4.77 12.61
C LEU A 359 -4.95 -4.49 11.26
N ILE A 360 -4.56 -3.41 10.61
CA ILE A 360 -5.32 -2.80 9.51
C ILE A 360 -4.41 -2.60 8.30
N ALA A 361 -4.82 -3.05 7.13
CA ALA A 361 -4.19 -2.65 5.89
C ALA A 361 -4.41 -1.17 5.64
N ASP A 362 -3.33 -0.44 5.35
CA ASP A 362 -3.39 1.02 5.27
C ASP A 362 -4.18 1.52 4.05
N ASP A 363 -4.01 0.86 2.90
CA ASP A 363 -4.72 1.18 1.66
C ASP A 363 -5.48 -0.04 1.10
N GLU A 364 -4.92 -0.77 0.16
CA GLU A 364 -5.47 -2.02 -0.33
C GLU A 364 -5.01 -3.20 0.54
N ASN A 365 -5.33 -4.42 0.14
CA ASN A 365 -4.95 -5.62 0.86
C ASN A 365 -3.44 -5.75 1.00
N VAL A 366 -3.01 -6.12 2.19
CA VAL A 366 -1.60 -6.26 2.55
C VAL A 366 -1.26 -7.71 2.86
N ALA A 367 -0.28 -8.28 2.16
CA ALA A 367 0.14 -9.65 2.34
C ALA A 367 0.91 -9.87 3.65
N LEU A 368 0.44 -10.80 4.49
CA LEU A 368 1.07 -11.26 5.72
C LEU A 368 1.31 -12.77 5.67
N SER A 369 2.57 -13.18 5.48
CA SER A 369 3.00 -14.56 5.51
C SER A 369 3.11 -15.07 6.95
N MET A 370 2.49 -16.21 7.24
CA MET A 370 2.40 -16.80 8.57
C MET A 370 3.29 -18.03 8.67
N ALA A 371 4.46 -17.92 9.29
CA ALA A 371 5.28 -19.10 9.65
C ALA A 371 4.76 -19.81 10.93
N ASN A 372 4.01 -19.10 11.76
CA ASN A 372 3.35 -19.60 12.95
C ASN A 372 1.95 -19.00 13.10
N TYR A 373 1.14 -19.58 13.99
CA TYR A 373 -0.21 -19.14 14.30
C TYR A 373 -0.22 -18.00 15.35
N PHE A 374 -1.31 -17.27 15.39
CA PHE A 374 -1.62 -16.38 16.51
C PHE A 374 -2.26 -17.18 17.65
N ASN A 375 -1.73 -17.04 18.86
CA ASN A 375 -2.40 -17.50 20.08
C ASN A 375 -3.44 -16.44 20.49
N LEU A 376 -4.70 -16.80 20.49
CA LEU A 376 -5.77 -15.94 20.98
C LEU A 376 -5.85 -16.07 22.52
N ALA A 377 -5.87 -14.91 23.19
CA ALA A 377 -5.92 -14.81 24.66
C ALA A 377 -6.91 -13.70 25.08
N ASP A 378 -6.62 -12.94 26.14
CA ASP A 378 -7.56 -11.98 26.74
C ASP A 378 -7.82 -10.72 25.88
N GLY A 379 -6.92 -10.40 24.96
CA GLY A 379 -7.03 -9.24 24.08
C GLY A 379 -7.96 -9.51 22.89
N SER A 380 -8.88 -8.60 22.62
CA SER A 380 -9.66 -8.63 21.38
C SER A 380 -8.77 -8.42 20.17
N LEU A 381 -9.09 -9.09 19.04
CA LEU A 381 -8.36 -8.95 17.78
C LEU A 381 -9.29 -8.46 16.68
N TYR A 382 -8.89 -7.38 16.02
CA TYR A 382 -9.60 -6.79 14.89
C TYR A 382 -8.64 -6.72 13.70
N MET A 383 -9.00 -7.34 12.58
CA MET A 383 -8.21 -7.37 11.35
C MET A 383 -9.02 -6.86 10.17
N TYR A 384 -8.40 -6.02 9.34
CA TYR A 384 -9.03 -5.46 8.15
C TYR A 384 -8.08 -5.46 6.94
N GLY A 385 -8.51 -6.03 5.82
CA GLY A 385 -7.80 -5.98 4.53
C GLY A 385 -6.45 -6.70 4.54
N ILE A 386 -6.27 -7.74 5.36
CA ILE A 386 -5.01 -8.48 5.47
C ILE A 386 -5.11 -9.81 4.72
N ASP A 387 -4.20 -10.02 3.75
CA ASP A 387 -4.07 -11.28 3.02
C ASP A 387 -3.16 -12.24 3.79
N LEU A 388 -3.75 -13.25 4.41
CA LEU A 388 -3.04 -14.23 5.23
C LEU A 388 -2.65 -15.47 4.41
N THR A 389 -1.37 -15.86 4.45
CA THR A 389 -0.91 -17.11 3.85
C THR A 389 -0.08 -17.92 4.85
N MET A 390 -0.43 -19.19 5.09
CA MET A 390 0.33 -20.07 5.98
C MET A 390 1.53 -20.65 5.24
N THR A 391 2.74 -20.27 5.65
CA THR A 391 4.02 -20.74 5.06
C THR A 391 4.78 -21.72 5.94
N GLY A 392 4.49 -21.79 7.24
CA GLY A 392 5.21 -22.58 8.23
C GLY A 392 4.70 -24.01 8.43
N GLY A 393 3.78 -24.52 7.59
CA GLY A 393 3.24 -25.87 7.72
C GLY A 393 2.46 -26.12 9.03
N LYS A 394 1.91 -25.07 9.64
CA LYS A 394 1.05 -25.18 10.83
C LYS A 394 -0.37 -25.55 10.45
N ASP A 395 -1.05 -26.22 11.39
CA ASP A 395 -2.42 -26.70 11.18
C ASP A 395 -3.49 -25.60 11.21
N ALA A 396 -3.20 -24.44 11.83
CA ALA A 396 -4.16 -23.35 12.00
C ALA A 396 -3.52 -21.98 11.90
N PHE A 397 -4.28 -20.96 11.46
CA PHE A 397 -3.88 -19.55 11.50
C PHE A 397 -4.05 -18.96 12.89
N PHE A 398 -5.14 -19.33 13.56
CA PHE A 398 -5.47 -18.89 14.91
C PHE A 398 -5.70 -20.08 15.82
N MET A 399 -5.13 -20.02 17.01
CA MET A 399 -5.17 -21.11 17.97
C MET A 399 -5.55 -20.59 19.37
N ILE A 400 -6.43 -21.28 20.03
CA ILE A 400 -6.68 -21.07 21.44
C ILE A 400 -5.90 -22.12 22.23
N ASN A 401 -4.84 -21.67 22.89
CA ASN A 401 -3.93 -22.49 23.69
C ASN A 401 -3.96 -22.15 25.18
N LYS A 402 -4.86 -21.27 25.61
CA LYS A 402 -4.88 -20.80 26.99
C LYS A 402 -5.68 -21.71 27.90
N ASN A 403 -5.17 -21.95 29.08
CA ASN A 403 -5.79 -22.79 30.13
C ASN A 403 -6.27 -21.99 31.36
N THR A 404 -6.67 -20.74 31.14
CA THR A 404 -7.36 -19.91 32.12
C THR A 404 -8.84 -19.80 31.76
N SER A 405 -9.69 -19.50 32.75
CA SER A 405 -11.14 -19.38 32.55
C SER A 405 -11.63 -18.04 31.97
N ALA A 406 -10.74 -17.25 31.39
CA ALA A 406 -11.09 -15.98 30.72
C ALA A 406 -11.56 -16.20 29.29
N SER A 407 -12.24 -15.20 28.69
CA SER A 407 -12.69 -15.22 27.30
C SER A 407 -12.25 -13.95 26.60
N MET A 408 -11.84 -14.09 25.34
CA MET A 408 -11.70 -12.97 24.41
C MET A 408 -13.06 -12.35 24.15
N GLU A 409 -13.17 -11.03 24.24
CA GLU A 409 -14.45 -10.37 23.99
C GLU A 409 -14.82 -10.42 22.51
N TYR A 410 -13.90 -9.98 21.61
CA TYR A 410 -14.11 -9.95 20.17
C TYR A 410 -12.94 -10.55 19.40
N PHE A 411 -13.27 -11.38 18.41
CA PHE A 411 -12.40 -11.71 17.29
C PHE A 411 -13.11 -11.31 16.00
N VAL A 412 -12.59 -10.30 15.33
CA VAL A 412 -13.18 -9.65 14.15
C VAL A 412 -12.21 -9.74 12.99
N MET A 413 -12.68 -10.24 11.86
CA MET A 413 -11.97 -10.15 10.58
C MET A 413 -12.91 -9.61 9.52
N ASP A 414 -12.45 -8.61 8.79
CA ASP A 414 -13.22 -7.88 7.81
C ASP A 414 -12.39 -7.67 6.55
N HIS A 415 -12.92 -8.09 5.37
CA HIS A 415 -12.26 -7.99 4.07
C HIS A 415 -10.83 -8.57 4.04
N CYS A 416 -10.62 -9.71 4.69
CA CYS A 416 -9.35 -10.42 4.70
C CYS A 416 -9.39 -11.63 3.76
N ASP A 417 -8.28 -11.88 3.02
CA ASP A 417 -8.13 -13.04 2.17
C ASP A 417 -7.25 -14.09 2.88
N ILE A 418 -7.77 -15.28 3.15
CA ILE A 418 -7.07 -16.35 3.85
C ILE A 418 -6.77 -17.47 2.87
N ALA A 419 -5.52 -17.58 2.45
CA ALA A 419 -5.07 -18.51 1.43
C ALA A 419 -4.45 -19.78 2.02
N GLN A 420 -4.53 -20.88 1.25
CA GLN A 420 -3.89 -22.16 1.57
C GLN A 420 -4.30 -22.76 2.92
N ILE A 421 -5.58 -22.70 3.23
CA ILE A 421 -6.10 -23.33 4.45
C ILE A 421 -6.02 -24.85 4.28
N SER A 422 -5.01 -25.47 4.90
CA SER A 422 -4.74 -26.89 4.80
C SER A 422 -5.50 -27.72 5.83
N LYS A 423 -5.95 -27.12 6.96
CA LYS A 423 -6.68 -27.82 8.01
C LYS A 423 -7.68 -26.92 8.72
N TYR A 424 -7.20 -25.91 9.47
CA TYR A 424 -8.06 -25.02 10.25
C TYR A 424 -7.74 -23.56 9.93
N PHE A 425 -8.76 -22.73 9.89
CA PHE A 425 -8.61 -21.29 10.06
C PHE A 425 -8.47 -20.97 11.56
N LEU A 426 -9.41 -21.45 12.35
CA LEU A 426 -9.42 -21.29 13.82
C LEU A 426 -9.58 -22.65 14.49
N SER A 427 -8.73 -22.96 15.47
CA SER A 427 -8.79 -24.19 16.23
C SER A 427 -8.59 -23.99 17.71
N TYR A 428 -9.33 -24.74 18.52
CA TYR A 428 -9.05 -24.94 19.93
C TYR A 428 -8.10 -26.11 20.12
N ASN A 429 -6.97 -25.88 20.78
CA ASN A 429 -6.07 -26.96 21.14
C ASN A 429 -6.70 -27.79 22.27
N SER A 430 -6.88 -29.08 22.03
CA SER A 430 -7.61 -30.01 22.90
C SER A 430 -7.03 -30.17 24.32
N GLY A 431 -5.79 -29.75 24.57
CA GLY A 431 -5.15 -29.83 25.89
C GLY A 431 -5.36 -28.60 26.78
N PHE A 432 -5.85 -27.48 26.21
CA PHE A 432 -5.84 -26.19 26.90
C PHE A 432 -7.14 -25.39 26.78
N ALA A 433 -8.21 -26.02 26.32
CA ALA A 433 -9.43 -25.28 25.95
C ALA A 433 -10.32 -24.96 27.17
N THR A 434 -9.86 -24.08 28.04
CA THR A 434 -10.68 -23.45 29.11
C THR A 434 -11.01 -21.99 28.77
N TYR A 435 -10.80 -21.59 27.53
CA TYR A 435 -10.92 -20.21 27.06
C TYR A 435 -11.89 -20.12 25.88
N GLY A 436 -12.66 -19.04 25.77
CA GLY A 436 -13.63 -18.82 24.72
C GLY A 436 -13.40 -17.52 23.94
N ILE A 437 -14.15 -17.38 22.86
CA ILE A 437 -14.36 -16.13 22.12
C ILE A 437 -15.83 -15.81 22.27
N LYS A 438 -16.20 -14.68 22.90
CA LYS A 438 -17.62 -14.35 23.05
C LYS A 438 -18.26 -13.99 21.71
N HIS A 439 -17.62 -13.09 20.95
CA HIS A 439 -18.16 -12.60 19.68
C HIS A 439 -17.15 -12.88 18.56
N LEU A 440 -17.50 -13.80 17.65
CA LEU A 440 -16.74 -14.09 16.45
C LEU A 440 -17.43 -13.45 15.24
N VAL A 441 -16.78 -12.44 14.64
CA VAL A 441 -17.31 -11.65 13.52
C VAL A 441 -16.40 -11.83 12.32
N LEU A 442 -16.92 -12.45 11.27
CA LEU A 442 -16.22 -12.71 10.01
C LEU A 442 -17.06 -12.16 8.86
N THR A 443 -16.64 -11.04 8.28
CA THR A 443 -17.42 -10.32 7.28
C THR A 443 -16.56 -9.99 6.05
N GLY A 444 -17.07 -10.26 4.85
CA GLY A 444 -16.41 -9.89 3.60
C GLY A 444 -15.10 -10.65 3.30
N ASN A 445 -14.81 -11.75 4.02
CA ASN A 445 -13.56 -12.46 3.89
C ASN A 445 -13.59 -13.52 2.79
N LYS A 446 -12.40 -13.89 2.27
CA LYS A 446 -12.23 -15.05 1.39
C LYS A 446 -11.45 -16.15 2.11
N PHE A 447 -12.01 -17.34 2.12
CA PHE A 447 -11.41 -18.54 2.71
C PHE A 447 -11.09 -19.54 1.60
N ALA A 448 -9.83 -19.55 1.17
CA ALA A 448 -9.32 -20.44 0.12
C ALA A 448 -8.89 -21.79 0.73
N CYS A 449 -9.73 -22.79 0.66
CA CYS A 449 -9.52 -24.12 1.21
C CYS A 449 -8.77 -25.02 0.21
N SER A 450 -7.61 -25.53 0.63
CA SER A 450 -6.78 -26.44 -0.17
C SER A 450 -6.71 -27.86 0.43
N SER A 451 -7.44 -28.11 1.51
CA SER A 451 -7.28 -29.29 2.35
C SER A 451 -7.97 -30.54 1.84
N THR A 452 -7.29 -31.66 1.97
CA THR A 452 -7.88 -32.99 2.00
C THR A 452 -8.31 -33.43 3.42
N SER A 453 -8.16 -32.56 4.42
CA SER A 453 -8.55 -32.82 5.80
C SER A 453 -10.07 -32.82 5.94
N THR A 454 -10.59 -33.72 6.77
CA THR A 454 -12.00 -33.76 7.18
C THR A 454 -12.34 -32.83 8.33
N SER A 455 -11.38 -32.00 8.76
CA SER A 455 -11.53 -31.07 9.87
C SER A 455 -12.32 -29.83 9.47
N ALA A 456 -13.11 -29.29 10.38
CA ALA A 456 -13.85 -28.05 10.13
C ALA A 456 -12.90 -26.84 9.99
N LEU A 457 -13.29 -25.87 9.14
CA LEU A 457 -12.57 -24.60 8.98
C LEU A 457 -12.43 -23.87 10.33
N ILE A 458 -13.53 -23.73 11.07
CA ILE A 458 -13.57 -23.24 12.44
C ILE A 458 -13.95 -24.43 13.34
N ASN A 459 -13.01 -24.94 14.11
CA ASN A 459 -13.19 -26.15 14.90
C ASN A 459 -13.10 -25.89 16.40
N ILE A 460 -14.23 -26.01 17.08
CA ILE A 460 -14.37 -25.84 18.51
C ILE A 460 -14.90 -27.13 19.09
N SER A 461 -13.97 -27.98 19.48
CA SER A 461 -14.27 -29.36 19.91
C SER A 461 -14.42 -29.54 21.40
N LYS A 462 -14.16 -28.53 22.22
CA LYS A 462 -14.23 -28.64 23.68
C LYS A 462 -14.82 -27.40 24.33
N GLU A 463 -15.55 -27.66 25.41
CA GLU A 463 -16.10 -26.70 26.33
C GLU A 463 -15.76 -27.07 27.76
N TYR A 464 -15.73 -26.06 28.61
CA TYR A 464 -15.54 -26.25 30.05
C TYR A 464 -16.67 -25.57 30.81
N ALA A 465 -17.11 -26.19 31.89
CA ALA A 465 -18.17 -25.65 32.74
C ALA A 465 -17.81 -24.26 33.29
N GLY A 466 -18.73 -23.32 33.17
CA GLY A 466 -18.58 -21.94 33.64
C GLY A 466 -17.92 -20.99 32.67
N ILE A 467 -17.64 -21.40 31.42
CA ILE A 467 -17.05 -20.53 30.38
C ILE A 467 -18.05 -20.33 29.25
N THR A 468 -18.27 -19.07 28.85
CA THR A 468 -19.00 -18.74 27.66
C THR A 468 -18.03 -18.87 26.45
N VAL A 469 -18.23 -19.91 25.66
CA VAL A 469 -17.38 -20.17 24.50
C VAL A 469 -17.76 -19.26 23.34
N PHE A 470 -19.07 -19.06 23.13
CA PHE A 470 -19.62 -18.10 22.17
C PHE A 470 -20.92 -17.52 22.68
N GLU A 471 -21.08 -16.21 22.49
CA GLU A 471 -22.37 -15.51 22.60
C GLU A 471 -22.93 -15.22 21.20
N SER A 472 -22.06 -14.91 20.21
CA SER A 472 -22.48 -14.77 18.83
C SER A 472 -21.43 -15.26 17.83
N LEU A 473 -21.93 -15.74 16.69
CA LEU A 473 -21.17 -15.91 15.45
C LEU A 473 -21.87 -15.10 14.35
N ASP A 474 -21.16 -14.12 13.82
CA ASP A 474 -21.54 -13.37 12.64
C ASP A 474 -20.64 -13.80 11.48
N PHE A 475 -21.21 -14.53 10.52
CA PHE A 475 -20.53 -15.04 9.32
C PHE A 475 -21.27 -14.54 8.09
N ASN A 476 -20.90 -13.33 7.64
CA ASN A 476 -21.67 -12.62 6.64
C ASN A 476 -20.78 -12.18 5.46
N ASP A 477 -21.34 -12.20 4.24
CA ASP A 477 -20.67 -11.71 3.03
C ASP A 477 -19.33 -12.41 2.72
N ASN A 478 -19.13 -13.65 3.15
CA ASN A 478 -17.87 -14.36 2.93
C ASN A 478 -17.92 -15.27 1.69
N TYR A 479 -16.74 -15.42 1.09
CA TYR A 479 -16.46 -16.47 0.10
C TYR A 479 -15.73 -17.62 0.78
N VAL A 480 -16.28 -18.83 0.70
CA VAL A 480 -15.61 -20.06 1.15
C VAL A 480 -15.50 -21.00 -0.04
N TYR A 481 -14.33 -21.26 -0.52
CA TYR A 481 -14.16 -22.01 -1.76
C TYR A 481 -13.02 -23.02 -1.72
N SER A 482 -13.18 -24.09 -2.50
CA SER A 482 -12.13 -25.07 -2.74
C SER A 482 -11.21 -24.58 -3.86
N THR A 483 -9.91 -24.58 -3.62
CA THR A 483 -8.89 -24.29 -4.65
C THR A 483 -8.54 -25.50 -5.50
N THR A 484 -9.05 -26.71 -5.16
CA THR A 484 -8.76 -27.95 -5.88
C THR A 484 -9.73 -28.21 -7.04
N GLY A 485 -10.79 -27.42 -7.18
CA GLY A 485 -11.88 -27.64 -8.14
C GLY A 485 -12.84 -28.77 -7.75
N ALA A 486 -12.51 -29.61 -6.78
CA ALA A 486 -13.36 -30.66 -6.22
C ALA A 486 -14.04 -30.19 -4.94
N ASN A 487 -15.18 -30.81 -4.60
CA ASN A 487 -15.84 -30.50 -3.33
C ASN A 487 -15.03 -31.05 -2.15
N LEU A 488 -14.73 -30.18 -1.21
CA LEU A 488 -14.16 -30.52 0.09
C LEU A 488 -15.29 -30.79 1.08
N VAL A 489 -15.38 -32.03 1.57
CA VAL A 489 -16.44 -32.45 2.51
C VAL A 489 -16.05 -32.06 3.93
N ILE A 490 -15.92 -30.76 4.18
CA ILE A 490 -15.57 -30.23 5.49
C ILE A 490 -16.66 -29.27 6.01
N PRO A 491 -16.99 -29.29 7.32
CA PRO A 491 -17.80 -28.23 7.91
C PRO A 491 -17.07 -26.88 7.90
N ILE A 492 -17.79 -25.80 7.68
CA ILE A 492 -17.25 -24.46 7.87
C ILE A 492 -17.10 -24.19 9.36
N PHE A 493 -18.14 -24.49 10.13
CA PHE A 493 -18.17 -24.31 11.57
C PHE A 493 -18.54 -25.63 12.25
N ASN A 494 -17.77 -26.02 13.27
CA ASN A 494 -18.02 -27.21 14.07
C ASN A 494 -17.88 -26.90 15.56
N TYR A 495 -19.01 -26.80 16.23
CA TYR A 495 -19.10 -26.57 17.66
C TYR A 495 -19.81 -27.77 18.31
N THR A 496 -19.03 -28.66 18.91
CA THR A 496 -19.52 -29.96 19.43
C THR A 496 -19.52 -30.05 20.95
N GLY A 497 -19.23 -28.96 21.66
CA GLY A 497 -19.27 -28.91 23.08
C GLY A 497 -20.67 -29.18 23.65
N THR A 498 -20.74 -29.66 24.88
CA THR A 498 -21.99 -30.10 25.55
C THR A 498 -22.46 -29.15 26.67
N ASN A 499 -21.90 -27.94 26.73
CA ASN A 499 -22.13 -27.01 27.83
C ASN A 499 -23.51 -26.37 27.77
N ALA A 500 -24.15 -26.21 28.92
CA ALA A 500 -25.44 -25.55 29.08
C ALA A 500 -25.46 -24.09 28.59
N ASN A 501 -24.31 -23.42 28.50
CA ASN A 501 -24.21 -22.04 28.05
C ASN A 501 -24.36 -21.91 26.51
N ALA A 502 -24.32 -22.97 25.74
CA ALA A 502 -24.58 -22.99 24.31
C ALA A 502 -26.02 -22.49 23.95
N THR A 503 -26.93 -22.56 24.91
CA THR A 503 -28.33 -22.08 24.70
C THR A 503 -28.48 -20.58 24.55
N THR A 504 -27.43 -19.80 24.78
CA THR A 504 -27.44 -18.33 24.62
C THR A 504 -26.83 -17.87 23.30
N MET A 505 -26.15 -18.75 22.56
CA MET A 505 -25.46 -18.39 21.32
C MET A 505 -26.43 -17.98 20.21
N ALA A 506 -26.18 -16.83 19.60
CA ALA A 506 -26.82 -16.38 18.37
C ALA A 506 -25.91 -16.66 17.16
N MET A 507 -26.48 -17.13 16.05
CA MET A 507 -25.74 -17.33 14.79
C MET A 507 -26.39 -16.51 13.66
N SER A 508 -25.59 -15.71 12.98
CA SER A 508 -25.96 -14.94 11.79
C SER A 508 -25.09 -15.40 10.63
N VAL A 509 -25.70 -15.94 9.57
CA VAL A 509 -25.00 -16.49 8.41
C VAL A 509 -25.70 -15.98 7.14
N ASN A 510 -25.28 -14.83 6.65
CA ASN A 510 -25.97 -14.14 5.57
C ASN A 510 -25.08 -13.85 4.37
N ARG A 511 -25.63 -13.94 3.18
CA ARG A 511 -24.97 -13.57 1.92
C ARG A 511 -23.58 -14.19 1.73
N ASN A 512 -23.42 -15.46 2.08
CA ASN A 512 -22.16 -16.17 1.82
C ASN A 512 -22.23 -16.96 0.52
N LEU A 513 -21.10 -17.07 -0.18
CA LEU A 513 -20.90 -18.04 -1.25
C LEU A 513 -20.03 -19.19 -0.72
N ILE A 514 -20.61 -20.41 -0.71
CA ILE A 514 -19.94 -21.65 -0.33
C ILE A 514 -19.76 -22.49 -1.60
N TYR A 515 -18.55 -22.42 -2.17
CA TYR A 515 -18.24 -23.02 -3.48
C TYR A 515 -17.34 -24.25 -3.33
N ASN A 516 -17.88 -25.44 -3.60
CA ASN A 516 -17.18 -26.72 -3.46
C ASN A 516 -16.57 -26.95 -2.04
N VAL A 517 -17.27 -26.47 -1.00
CA VAL A 517 -16.94 -26.73 0.41
C VAL A 517 -18.24 -27.10 1.14
N VAL A 518 -18.89 -28.16 0.68
CA VAL A 518 -20.22 -28.53 1.16
C VAL A 518 -20.19 -29.90 1.81
N ALA A 519 -20.63 -29.98 3.05
CA ALA A 519 -20.68 -31.17 3.91
C ALA A 519 -22.12 -31.57 4.27
N ALA A 520 -22.24 -32.66 5.02
CA ALA A 520 -23.51 -33.11 5.65
C ALA A 520 -24.01 -32.16 6.76
N GLY A 521 -23.42 -31.00 6.89
CA GLY A 521 -23.75 -29.88 7.77
C GLY A 521 -22.60 -28.88 7.68
N CYS A 522 -22.81 -27.78 6.95
CA CYS A 522 -21.80 -26.74 6.80
C CYS A 522 -21.56 -26.03 8.13
N PHE A 523 -22.62 -25.70 8.85
CA PHE A 523 -22.57 -25.10 10.19
C PHE A 523 -23.09 -26.13 11.23
N LYS A 524 -22.16 -26.83 11.86
CA LYS A 524 -22.48 -27.83 12.89
C LYS A 524 -22.38 -27.20 14.29
N HIS A 525 -23.46 -27.35 15.05
CA HIS A 525 -23.51 -26.82 16.41
C HIS A 525 -24.37 -27.70 17.32
N ASN A 526 -24.29 -27.48 18.61
CA ASN A 526 -25.22 -28.00 19.60
C ASN A 526 -26.48 -27.10 19.66
N THR A 527 -27.16 -27.06 20.76
CA THR A 527 -28.28 -26.16 20.98
C THR A 527 -27.83 -24.71 20.91
N ILE A 528 -28.50 -23.88 20.10
CA ILE A 528 -28.29 -22.42 20.00
C ILE A 528 -29.59 -21.70 20.26
N ALA A 529 -29.50 -20.43 20.70
CA ALA A 529 -30.66 -19.60 21.03
C ALA A 529 -31.37 -19.07 19.79
N SER A 530 -30.62 -18.68 18.77
CA SER A 530 -31.18 -18.15 17.53
C SER A 530 -30.31 -18.45 16.31
N ALA A 531 -30.94 -18.56 15.15
CA ALA A 531 -30.32 -18.69 13.84
C ALA A 531 -30.95 -17.73 12.84
N THR A 532 -30.13 -16.91 12.23
CA THR A 532 -30.49 -16.05 11.09
C THR A 532 -29.67 -16.45 9.88
N ALA A 533 -30.30 -16.69 8.74
CA ALA A 533 -29.60 -16.95 7.50
C ALA A 533 -30.42 -16.57 6.30
N THR A 534 -29.87 -15.75 5.43
CA THR A 534 -30.54 -15.34 4.20
C THR A 534 -29.54 -15.10 3.07
N LYS A 535 -30.00 -15.30 1.84
CA LYS A 535 -29.23 -14.99 0.63
C LYS A 535 -27.90 -15.75 0.48
N ASN A 536 -27.73 -16.88 1.16
CA ASN A 536 -26.55 -17.72 0.97
C ASN A 536 -26.67 -18.58 -0.28
N VAL A 537 -25.52 -18.88 -0.89
CA VAL A 537 -25.38 -19.78 -2.05
C VAL A 537 -24.49 -20.97 -1.66
N LEU A 538 -25.02 -22.18 -1.75
CA LEU A 538 -24.27 -23.43 -1.62
C LEU A 538 -24.11 -24.02 -3.03
N TRP A 539 -22.90 -24.05 -3.53
CA TRP A 539 -22.61 -24.51 -4.89
C TRP A 539 -21.67 -25.71 -4.89
N VAL A 540 -21.96 -26.72 -5.68
CA VAL A 540 -21.09 -27.90 -5.87
C VAL A 540 -20.98 -28.29 -7.33
N THR A 541 -19.85 -28.89 -7.68
CA THR A 541 -19.71 -29.62 -8.96
C THR A 541 -20.69 -30.81 -9.00
N ASP A 542 -21.32 -31.05 -10.14
CA ASP A 542 -22.23 -32.15 -10.33
C ASP A 542 -21.59 -33.51 -9.97
N GLY A 543 -22.39 -34.41 -9.38
CA GLY A 543 -21.94 -35.71 -8.92
C GLY A 543 -21.21 -35.70 -7.58
N THR A 544 -21.24 -34.56 -6.84
CA THR A 544 -20.58 -34.42 -5.56
C THR A 544 -21.14 -35.31 -4.46
N GLU A 545 -20.24 -35.93 -3.68
CA GLU A 545 -20.57 -36.76 -2.52
C GLU A 545 -20.29 -36.03 -1.19
N PRO A 546 -21.30 -35.42 -0.53
CA PRO A 546 -21.11 -34.75 0.75
C PRO A 546 -21.11 -35.68 1.97
N GLY A 547 -20.94 -36.98 1.78
CA GLY A 547 -21.00 -38.02 2.83
C GLY A 547 -22.42 -38.44 3.24
N ALA A 548 -23.39 -37.53 3.21
CA ALA A 548 -24.81 -37.72 3.49
C ALA A 548 -25.61 -36.68 2.69
N ASN A 549 -26.87 -36.38 3.05
CA ASN A 549 -27.56 -35.22 2.49
C ASN A 549 -26.76 -33.94 2.78
N ALA A 550 -26.60 -33.08 1.79
CA ALA A 550 -25.97 -31.79 1.98
C ALA A 550 -26.89 -30.87 2.80
N LYS A 551 -26.34 -30.22 3.83
CA LYS A 551 -27.12 -29.37 4.75
C LYS A 551 -26.39 -28.07 5.03
N MET A 552 -27.14 -27.00 5.12
CA MET A 552 -26.60 -25.76 5.68
C MET A 552 -26.37 -25.89 7.20
N TRP A 553 -27.38 -26.38 7.92
CA TRP A 553 -27.32 -26.56 9.37
C TRP A 553 -27.19 -28.03 9.75
N GLY A 554 -26.15 -28.37 10.51
CA GLY A 554 -25.99 -29.68 11.14
C GLY A 554 -26.07 -29.55 12.65
N MET A 555 -26.93 -30.33 13.30
CA MET A 555 -27.10 -30.28 14.75
C MET A 555 -26.70 -31.61 15.38
N GLN A 556 -25.93 -31.58 16.45
CA GLN A 556 -25.57 -32.78 17.19
C GLN A 556 -26.72 -33.30 18.08
N THR A 557 -27.41 -32.39 18.77
CA THR A 557 -28.48 -32.75 19.70
C THR A 557 -29.86 -32.82 19.05
N LYS A 558 -30.01 -32.38 17.79
CA LYS A 558 -31.29 -32.36 17.05
C LYS A 558 -32.43 -31.69 17.80
N THR A 559 -32.13 -30.67 18.57
CA THR A 559 -33.10 -29.88 19.33
C THR A 559 -33.52 -28.67 18.46
N ALA A 560 -34.80 -28.34 18.47
CA ALA A 560 -35.31 -27.17 17.74
C ALA A 560 -34.68 -25.89 18.27
N ILE A 561 -34.34 -24.97 17.35
CA ILE A 561 -33.80 -23.64 17.70
C ILE A 561 -34.96 -22.76 18.09
N PRO A 562 -34.91 -22.08 19.27
CA PRO A 562 -36.04 -21.28 19.77
C PRO A 562 -36.44 -20.12 18.85
N THR A 563 -35.45 -19.43 18.26
CA THR A 563 -35.67 -18.28 17.37
C THR A 563 -35.01 -18.54 16.03
N VAL A 564 -35.80 -18.55 14.96
CA VAL A 564 -35.33 -18.85 13.61
C VAL A 564 -35.81 -17.79 12.62
N ALA A 565 -34.87 -17.25 11.85
CA ALA A 565 -35.09 -16.38 10.69
C ALA A 565 -34.22 -16.87 9.52
N VAL A 566 -34.50 -18.10 9.04
CA VAL A 566 -33.76 -18.76 7.96
C VAL A 566 -34.62 -18.81 6.73
N THR A 567 -34.34 -17.94 5.76
CA THR A 567 -35.16 -17.72 4.56
C THR A 567 -34.29 -17.47 3.34
N ASP A 568 -34.82 -17.73 2.15
CA ASP A 568 -34.24 -17.27 0.88
C ASP A 568 -32.77 -17.68 0.67
N ASN A 569 -32.44 -18.94 1.00
CA ASN A 569 -31.12 -19.54 0.73
C ASN A 569 -31.23 -20.50 -0.45
N ILE A 570 -30.23 -20.52 -1.33
CA ILE A 570 -30.23 -21.35 -2.54
C ILE A 570 -29.08 -22.35 -2.55
N ALA A 571 -29.28 -23.44 -3.29
CA ALA A 571 -28.29 -24.43 -3.61
C ALA A 571 -28.20 -24.67 -5.11
N TYR A 572 -27.06 -25.10 -5.61
CA TYR A 572 -26.85 -25.48 -7.00
C TYR A 572 -25.89 -26.66 -7.15
N GLY A 573 -26.15 -27.49 -8.14
CA GLY A 573 -25.37 -28.67 -8.46
C GLY A 573 -26.06 -29.97 -8.02
N THR A 574 -25.75 -31.05 -8.73
CA THR A 574 -26.34 -32.38 -8.53
C THR A 574 -25.53 -33.18 -7.53
N LEU A 575 -26.18 -33.69 -6.48
CA LEU A 575 -25.53 -34.56 -5.51
C LEU A 575 -25.55 -36.01 -6.00
N ALA A 576 -24.53 -36.80 -5.66
CA ALA A 576 -24.41 -38.19 -6.09
C ALA A 576 -25.43 -39.10 -5.39
N GLY A 577 -25.90 -40.10 -6.12
CA GLY A 577 -26.82 -41.14 -5.65
C GLY A 577 -28.19 -40.58 -5.24
N THR A 578 -28.69 -40.96 -4.08
CA THR A 578 -29.99 -40.54 -3.53
C THR A 578 -29.91 -39.34 -2.59
N ARG A 579 -28.73 -38.67 -2.48
CA ARG A 579 -28.51 -37.54 -1.58
C ARG A 579 -29.28 -36.31 -2.05
N LYS A 580 -29.72 -35.50 -1.10
CA LYS A 580 -30.57 -34.34 -1.35
C LYS A 580 -30.01 -33.11 -0.65
N TRP A 581 -30.32 -31.96 -1.19
CA TRP A 581 -30.15 -30.67 -0.51
C TRP A 581 -31.23 -30.54 0.58
N THR A 582 -30.83 -30.15 1.79
CA THR A 582 -31.74 -29.88 2.90
C THR A 582 -31.23 -28.70 3.71
N ILE A 583 -32.15 -27.92 4.30
CA ILE A 583 -31.72 -26.77 5.11
C ILE A 583 -31.10 -27.21 6.44
N ALA A 584 -31.67 -28.21 7.09
CA ALA A 584 -31.22 -28.74 8.38
C ALA A 584 -31.60 -30.24 8.54
N ASP A 585 -31.26 -30.82 9.70
CA ASP A 585 -31.70 -32.18 10.08
C ASP A 585 -33.22 -32.24 10.28
N THR A 586 -33.79 -33.41 9.99
CA THR A 586 -35.24 -33.65 10.18
C THR A 586 -35.62 -33.45 11.66
N GLY A 587 -36.68 -32.72 11.90
CA GLY A 587 -37.19 -32.40 13.23
C GLY A 587 -36.60 -31.17 13.89
N VAL A 588 -35.54 -30.56 13.33
CA VAL A 588 -34.96 -29.29 13.82
C VAL A 588 -35.15 -28.12 12.87
N ASN A 589 -35.67 -28.36 11.69
CA ASN A 589 -35.93 -27.37 10.66
C ASN A 589 -37.26 -26.63 10.82
N THR A 590 -37.91 -26.74 11.99
CA THR A 590 -39.16 -26.04 12.28
C THR A 590 -38.95 -24.54 12.20
N GLY A 591 -39.70 -23.85 11.33
CA GLY A 591 -39.58 -22.42 11.09
C GLY A 591 -38.45 -22.00 10.13
N MET A 592 -37.69 -22.96 9.60
CA MET A 592 -36.72 -22.68 8.53
C MET A 592 -37.36 -22.87 7.16
N GLU A 593 -37.16 -21.94 6.25
CA GLU A 593 -37.51 -22.11 4.86
C GLU A 593 -36.63 -23.20 4.21
N ALA A 594 -37.21 -24.01 3.37
CA ALA A 594 -36.47 -25.07 2.66
C ALA A 594 -35.39 -24.45 1.76
N LEU A 595 -34.24 -25.10 1.69
CA LEU A 595 -33.18 -24.72 0.77
C LEU A 595 -33.69 -24.89 -0.67
N GLN A 596 -33.72 -23.80 -1.44
CA GLN A 596 -34.20 -23.80 -2.81
C GLN A 596 -33.07 -24.25 -3.75
N VAL A 597 -33.35 -25.23 -4.64
CA VAL A 597 -32.42 -25.60 -5.67
C VAL A 597 -32.62 -24.66 -6.86
N ALA A 598 -31.58 -23.89 -7.19
CA ALA A 598 -31.63 -22.93 -8.29
C ALA A 598 -31.82 -23.66 -9.65
N GLU A 599 -32.69 -23.15 -10.48
CA GLU A 599 -33.00 -23.74 -11.81
C GLU A 599 -31.85 -23.54 -12.81
N SER A 600 -31.04 -22.51 -12.63
CA SER A 600 -29.87 -22.21 -13.44
C SER A 600 -28.66 -21.92 -12.55
N ASN A 601 -27.45 -21.97 -13.14
CA ASN A 601 -26.23 -21.67 -12.39
C ASN A 601 -26.25 -20.24 -11.84
N PRO A 602 -26.24 -20.06 -10.52
CA PRO A 602 -26.22 -18.73 -9.91
C PRO A 602 -24.88 -17.99 -10.07
N ILE A 603 -23.84 -18.67 -10.56
CA ILE A 603 -22.50 -18.11 -10.77
C ILE A 603 -22.24 -17.97 -12.27
N ALA A 604 -22.05 -16.74 -12.74
CA ALA A 604 -21.71 -16.44 -14.14
C ALA A 604 -20.23 -16.75 -14.45
N SER A 605 -19.34 -16.47 -13.52
CA SER A 605 -17.91 -16.81 -13.62
C SER A 605 -17.32 -17.11 -12.25
N ALA A 606 -16.35 -18.03 -12.21
CA ALA A 606 -15.61 -18.40 -11.02
C ALA A 606 -14.13 -18.59 -11.36
N ASP A 607 -13.26 -17.83 -10.71
CA ASP A 607 -11.82 -18.06 -10.71
C ASP A 607 -11.38 -18.41 -9.29
N VAL A 608 -11.19 -19.70 -9.04
CA VAL A 608 -10.77 -20.21 -7.73
C VAL A 608 -9.30 -19.95 -7.42
N THR A 609 -8.51 -19.50 -8.40
CA THR A 609 -7.11 -19.12 -8.18
C THR A 609 -7.00 -17.77 -7.49
N THR A 610 -7.84 -16.83 -7.90
CA THR A 610 -7.90 -15.46 -7.36
C THR A 610 -9.03 -15.27 -6.34
N GLY A 611 -9.92 -16.27 -6.17
CA GLY A 611 -11.12 -16.13 -5.34
C GLY A 611 -12.10 -15.09 -5.88
N THR A 612 -12.17 -14.94 -7.22
CA THR A 612 -13.07 -13.98 -7.87
C THR A 612 -14.29 -14.69 -8.41
N PHE A 613 -15.47 -14.27 -7.96
CA PHE A 613 -16.75 -14.84 -8.36
C PHE A 613 -17.69 -13.75 -8.82
N THR A 614 -18.41 -14.00 -9.91
CA THR A 614 -19.45 -13.09 -10.41
C THR A 614 -20.79 -13.82 -10.37
N MET A 615 -21.78 -13.23 -9.73
CA MET A 615 -23.13 -13.76 -9.69
C MET A 615 -23.83 -13.58 -11.04
N ALA A 616 -24.62 -14.57 -11.45
CA ALA A 616 -25.40 -14.48 -12.68
C ALA A 616 -26.57 -13.49 -12.53
N THR A 617 -27.04 -12.94 -13.67
CA THR A 617 -28.22 -12.10 -13.70
C THR A 617 -29.43 -12.84 -13.09
N GLY A 618 -30.13 -12.20 -12.17
CA GLY A 618 -31.23 -12.81 -11.39
C GLY A 618 -30.79 -13.35 -10.02
N TYR A 619 -29.47 -13.50 -9.79
CA TYR A 619 -28.92 -13.94 -8.51
C TYR A 619 -28.00 -12.90 -7.85
N THR A 620 -27.92 -11.68 -8.39
CA THR A 620 -27.02 -10.62 -7.90
C THR A 620 -27.30 -10.16 -6.47
N SER A 621 -28.49 -10.47 -5.90
CA SER A 621 -28.79 -10.22 -4.50
C SER A 621 -28.36 -11.34 -3.54
N TYR A 622 -27.82 -12.43 -4.07
CA TYR A 622 -27.30 -13.57 -3.32
C TYR A 622 -25.77 -13.53 -3.25
N GLY A 623 -25.22 -14.21 -2.25
CA GLY A 623 -23.79 -14.22 -2.02
C GLY A 623 -23.26 -12.89 -1.49
N PRO A 624 -21.94 -12.73 -1.34
CA PRO A 624 -21.29 -11.51 -0.86
C PRO A 624 -21.58 -10.29 -1.75
N GLN A 625 -21.75 -9.11 -1.12
CA GLN A 625 -22.14 -7.84 -1.76
C GLN A 625 -20.98 -6.84 -1.74
#